data_ec4e8092c4469d253183f7ddd62da0bf
#
_entry.id   ec4e8092c4469d253183f7ddd62da0bf
#
_cell.length_a   1.000
_cell.length_b   1.000
_cell.length_c   1.000
_cell.angle_alpha   90.00
_cell.angle_beta   90.00
_cell.angle_gamma   90.00
#
_symmetry.space_group_name_H-M   'P 1'
#
loop_
_entity.id
_entity.type
_entity.pdbx_description
1 polymer ?
#
loop_
_entity_poly.entity_id
_entity_poly.type
_entity_poly.pdbx_seq_one_letter_code
_entity_poly.pdbx_strand_id
1 'polypeptide(L)'
;MASWDNLGELSNIAQLTGLDAVKLISLIVRAASTTRLHKRNCRRFAQHLKLIGGLLEQLHVSELRKYLEMREPLEQLEDALRWGYLLVNSCQDRSYLYLLAMGWNIVYQFRKAQSEIDNYLRLVLLITLVDNARIRDRLEYIERDQCEYSFDEEDKKVQDALLNPDPCTNPTIVLKKTLSCLYPNLPFNEALQKESEKLQVELERS
;
A
#
# COMPACT_ATOMS: atom_id res chain seq x y z
N MET A 1 15.71 6.01 -12.22
CA MET A 1 14.64 6.65 -11.43
C MET A 1 13.37 6.53 -12.26
N ALA A 2 12.60 5.46 -12.06
CA ALA A 2 11.30 5.35 -12.71
C ALA A 2 10.36 6.33 -12.00
N SER A 3 10.00 7.39 -12.69
CA SER A 3 9.05 8.39 -12.21
C SER A 3 7.69 7.71 -12.08
N TRP A 4 7.16 7.65 -10.89
CA TRP A 4 5.80 7.17 -10.59
C TRP A 4 4.73 8.21 -10.98
N ASP A 5 5.14 9.27 -11.68
CA ASP A 5 4.29 10.40 -12.08
C ASP A 5 3.21 10.06 -13.12
N ASN A 6 3.21 8.82 -13.64
CA ASN A 6 2.24 8.35 -14.63
C ASN A 6 1.21 7.35 -14.09
N LEU A 7 0.91 7.40 -12.80
CA LEU A 7 -0.26 6.69 -12.29
C LEU A 7 -1.52 7.41 -12.81
N GLY A 8 -2.22 6.79 -13.75
CA GLY A 8 -3.47 7.28 -14.35
C GLY A 8 -4.65 7.44 -13.37
N GLU A 9 -4.36 7.91 -12.16
CA GLU A 9 -5.26 8.08 -11.02
C GLU A 9 -5.42 9.55 -10.61
N LEU A 10 -5.11 10.51 -11.47
CA LEU A 10 -5.35 11.92 -11.17
C LEU A 10 -6.81 12.19 -10.72
N SER A 11 -7.77 11.41 -11.21
CA SER A 11 -9.16 11.50 -10.77
C SER A 11 -9.37 11.03 -9.33
N ASN A 12 -8.64 10.01 -8.88
CA ASN A 12 -8.73 9.50 -7.51
C ASN A 12 -7.98 10.40 -6.52
N ILE A 13 -6.85 10.97 -6.91
CA ILE A 13 -6.09 11.91 -6.08
C ILE A 13 -6.91 13.19 -5.83
N ALA A 14 -7.59 13.71 -6.85
CA ALA A 14 -8.44 14.90 -6.71
C ALA A 14 -9.57 14.68 -5.69
N GLN A 15 -10.11 13.47 -5.58
CA GLN A 15 -11.12 13.11 -4.58
C GLN A 15 -10.54 12.99 -3.15
N LEU A 16 -9.25 12.78 -3.03
CA LEU A 16 -8.54 12.67 -1.74
C LEU A 16 -8.05 14.04 -1.23
N THR A 17 -8.07 15.08 -2.08
CA THR A 17 -7.73 16.44 -1.66
C THR A 17 -8.76 16.95 -0.65
N GLY A 18 -8.27 17.42 0.50
CA GLY A 18 -9.13 17.95 1.57
C GLY A 18 -9.60 16.90 2.59
N LEU A 19 -9.23 15.63 2.45
CA LEU A 19 -9.43 14.64 3.50
C LEU A 19 -8.35 14.77 4.58
N ASP A 20 -8.77 14.72 5.83
CA ASP A 20 -7.85 14.67 6.97
C ASP A 20 -7.19 13.28 7.11
N ALA A 21 -6.07 13.23 7.85
CA ALA A 21 -5.27 12.03 8.05
C ALA A 21 -6.09 10.83 8.57
N VAL A 22 -7.04 11.06 9.49
CA VAL A 22 -7.86 9.97 10.07
C VAL A 22 -8.79 9.36 9.02
N LYS A 23 -9.40 10.20 8.16
CA LYS A 23 -10.25 9.73 7.06
C LYS A 23 -9.45 8.96 6.02
N LEU A 24 -8.25 9.46 5.66
CA LEU A 24 -7.34 8.76 4.74
C LEU A 24 -6.96 7.38 5.28
N ILE A 25 -6.61 7.26 6.56
CA ILE A 25 -6.33 5.98 7.21
C ILE A 25 -7.53 5.04 7.10
N SER A 26 -8.74 5.53 7.37
CA SER A 26 -9.95 4.73 7.26
C SER A 26 -10.20 4.20 5.85
N LEU A 27 -9.90 5.00 4.82
CA LEU A 27 -9.97 4.59 3.41
C LEU A 27 -8.94 3.51 3.08
N ILE A 28 -7.68 3.68 3.53
CA ILE A 28 -6.62 2.69 3.33
C ILE A 28 -7.00 1.35 3.97
N VAL A 29 -7.48 1.38 5.21
CA VAL A 29 -7.91 0.18 5.93
C VAL A 29 -9.03 -0.55 5.20
N ARG A 30 -9.98 0.18 4.65
CA ARG A 30 -11.07 -0.38 3.86
C ARG A 30 -10.57 -0.96 2.54
N ALA A 31 -9.72 -0.25 1.81
CA ALA A 31 -9.11 -0.74 0.57
C ALA A 31 -8.27 -2.00 0.81
N ALA A 32 -7.47 -2.05 1.88
CA ALA A 32 -6.65 -3.21 2.23
C ALA A 32 -7.46 -4.48 2.52
N SER A 33 -8.72 -4.35 2.94
CA SER A 33 -9.60 -5.51 3.19
C SER A 33 -10.08 -6.20 1.91
N THR A 34 -10.10 -5.47 0.78
CA THR A 34 -10.60 -5.93 -0.51
C THR A 34 -9.49 -6.30 -1.50
N THR A 35 -8.22 -6.10 -1.15
CA THR A 35 -7.08 -6.42 -2.02
C THR A 35 -6.99 -7.92 -2.31
N ARG A 36 -6.65 -8.24 -3.56
CA ARG A 36 -6.44 -9.61 -4.03
C ARG A 36 -4.98 -10.05 -3.96
N LEU A 37 -4.07 -9.13 -4.16
CA LEU A 37 -2.62 -9.36 -4.25
C LEU A 37 -1.91 -8.65 -3.10
N HIS A 38 -0.74 -9.15 -2.73
CA HIS A 38 0.02 -8.64 -1.58
C HIS A 38 -0.82 -8.49 -0.30
N LYS A 39 -1.83 -9.36 -0.11
CA LYS A 39 -2.81 -9.30 0.99
C LYS A 39 -2.15 -9.14 2.36
N ARG A 40 -1.06 -9.88 2.58
CA ARG A 40 -0.31 -9.84 3.83
C ARG A 40 0.27 -8.46 4.08
N ASN A 41 0.92 -7.88 3.06
CA ASN A 41 1.53 -6.56 3.16
C ASN A 41 0.46 -5.46 3.34
N CYS A 42 -0.62 -5.50 2.55
CA CYS A 42 -1.73 -4.55 2.68
C CYS A 42 -2.37 -4.61 4.07
N ARG A 43 -2.59 -5.82 4.61
CA ARG A 43 -3.15 -5.99 5.97
C ARG A 43 -2.23 -5.48 7.05
N ARG A 44 -0.92 -5.77 6.98
CA ARG A 44 0.08 -5.28 7.92
C ARG A 44 0.14 -3.76 7.91
N PHE A 45 0.21 -3.17 6.72
CA PHE A 45 0.19 -1.72 6.55
C PHE A 45 -1.08 -1.10 7.15
N ALA A 46 -2.25 -1.68 6.87
CA ALA A 46 -3.52 -1.22 7.43
C ALA A 46 -3.58 -1.36 8.97
N GLN A 47 -3.00 -2.42 9.54
CA GLN A 47 -2.93 -2.61 10.99
C GLN A 47 -2.06 -1.53 11.63
N HIS A 48 -0.88 -1.27 11.07
CA HIS A 48 0.01 -0.19 11.52
C HIS A 48 -0.69 1.17 11.47
N LEU A 49 -1.36 1.48 10.35
CA LEU A 49 -2.10 2.74 10.21
C LEU A 49 -3.27 2.87 11.18
N LYS A 50 -3.93 1.78 11.59
CA LYS A 50 -4.96 1.83 12.65
C LYS A 50 -4.41 2.30 13.98
N LEU A 51 -3.18 1.88 14.34
CA LEU A 51 -2.53 2.34 15.57
C LEU A 51 -2.27 3.85 15.50
N ILE A 52 -1.77 4.31 14.36
CA ILE A 52 -1.54 5.75 14.08
C ILE A 52 -2.87 6.53 14.14
N GLY A 53 -3.92 6.03 13.49
CA GLY A 53 -5.23 6.66 13.49
C GLY A 53 -5.78 6.88 14.88
N GLY A 54 -5.70 5.86 15.76
CA GLY A 54 -6.13 6.00 17.15
C GLY A 54 -5.27 6.97 17.97
N LEU A 55 -3.99 7.19 17.61
CA LEU A 55 -3.15 8.21 18.22
C LEU A 55 -3.53 9.62 17.73
N LEU A 56 -3.75 9.79 16.43
CA LEU A 56 -4.15 11.07 15.83
C LEU A 56 -5.53 11.54 16.34
N GLU A 57 -6.47 10.62 16.55
CA GLU A 57 -7.77 10.94 17.16
C GLU A 57 -7.62 11.47 18.59
N GLN A 58 -6.75 10.86 19.39
CA GLN A 58 -6.47 11.32 20.77
C GLN A 58 -5.79 12.71 20.80
N LEU A 59 -4.99 13.01 19.80
CA LEU A 59 -4.34 14.32 19.66
C LEU A 59 -5.30 15.41 19.18
N HIS A 60 -6.54 15.08 18.83
CA HIS A 60 -7.47 16.03 18.22
C HIS A 60 -6.83 16.80 17.05
N VAL A 61 -6.23 16.06 16.10
CA VAL A 61 -5.42 16.63 15.01
C VAL A 61 -6.17 17.71 14.20
N SER A 62 -7.48 17.60 14.09
CA SER A 62 -8.32 18.63 13.46
C SER A 62 -8.21 20.00 14.13
N GLU A 63 -7.98 20.04 15.43
CA GLU A 63 -7.75 21.28 16.20
C GLU A 63 -6.33 21.79 16.01
N LEU A 64 -5.34 20.89 15.94
CA LEU A 64 -3.94 21.22 15.72
C LEU A 64 -3.71 21.94 14.39
N ARG A 65 -4.53 21.70 13.40
CA ARG A 65 -4.48 22.37 12.08
C ARG A 65 -4.70 23.88 12.15
N LYS A 66 -5.25 24.40 13.24
CA LYS A 66 -5.42 25.84 13.46
C LYS A 66 -4.09 26.56 13.72
N TYR A 67 -3.07 25.84 14.17
CA TYR A 67 -1.73 26.36 14.44
C TYR A 67 -0.90 26.35 13.16
N LEU A 68 -0.25 27.47 12.88
CA LEU A 68 0.51 27.68 11.64
C LEU A 68 1.66 26.66 11.51
N GLU A 69 2.33 26.37 12.61
CA GLU A 69 3.48 25.46 12.70
C GLU A 69 3.10 24.00 12.42
N MET A 70 1.81 23.66 12.58
CA MET A 70 1.31 22.31 12.39
C MET A 70 0.81 22.02 10.97
N ARG A 71 0.59 23.06 10.16
CA ARG A 71 0.00 22.89 8.82
C ARG A 71 0.88 22.08 7.91
N GLU A 72 2.15 22.45 7.77
CA GLU A 72 3.09 21.78 6.90
C GLU A 72 3.33 20.32 7.30
N PRO A 73 3.65 19.98 8.57
CA PRO A 73 3.81 18.59 8.99
C PRO A 73 2.56 17.73 8.77
N LEU A 74 1.38 18.30 9.00
CA LEU A 74 0.11 17.58 8.77
C LEU A 74 -0.17 17.38 7.28
N GLU A 75 0.11 18.35 6.42
CA GLU A 75 0.00 18.22 4.97
C GLU A 75 0.95 17.13 4.44
N GLN A 76 2.19 17.11 4.91
CA GLN A 76 3.17 16.08 4.55
C GLN A 76 2.75 14.69 5.02
N LEU A 77 2.17 14.56 6.22
CA LEU A 77 1.60 13.31 6.71
C LEU A 77 0.42 12.86 5.83
N GLU A 78 -0.47 13.78 5.47
CA GLU A 78 -1.62 13.50 4.60
C GLU A 78 -1.16 13.09 3.20
N ASP A 79 -0.13 13.72 2.66
CA ASP A 79 0.45 13.34 1.36
C ASP A 79 1.06 11.93 1.41
N ALA A 80 1.82 11.61 2.46
CA ALA A 80 2.34 10.26 2.65
C ALA A 80 1.21 9.21 2.77
N LEU A 81 0.10 9.56 3.44
CA LEU A 81 -1.09 8.70 3.52
C LEU A 81 -1.80 8.56 2.17
N ARG A 82 -1.88 9.61 1.35
CA ARG A 82 -2.41 9.52 -0.03
C ARG A 82 -1.59 8.55 -0.87
N TRP A 83 -0.26 8.63 -0.79
CA TRP A 83 0.63 7.66 -1.41
C TRP A 83 0.39 6.22 -0.92
N GLY A 84 0.24 6.04 0.38
CA GLY A 84 -0.12 4.76 0.98
C GLY A 84 -1.44 4.20 0.44
N TYR A 85 -2.45 5.06 0.24
CA TYR A 85 -3.72 4.68 -0.38
C TYR A 85 -3.53 4.19 -1.81
N LEU A 86 -2.79 4.96 -2.64
CA LEU A 86 -2.52 4.60 -4.03
C LEU A 86 -1.77 3.27 -4.14
N LEU A 87 -0.81 3.04 -3.25
CA LEU A 87 -0.06 1.79 -3.18
C LEU A 87 -0.99 0.59 -2.88
N VAL A 88 -1.87 0.71 -1.89
CA VAL A 88 -2.83 -0.35 -1.54
C VAL A 88 -3.84 -0.56 -2.67
N ASN A 89 -4.34 0.52 -3.29
CA ASN A 89 -5.28 0.45 -4.39
C ASN A 89 -4.63 -0.19 -5.63
N SER A 90 -3.36 0.10 -5.91
CA SER A 90 -2.63 -0.55 -7.00
C SER A 90 -2.55 -2.07 -6.85
N CYS A 91 -2.49 -2.57 -5.62
CA CYS A 91 -2.55 -4.02 -5.35
C CYS A 91 -3.94 -4.63 -5.62
N GLN A 92 -4.98 -3.82 -5.80
CA GLN A 92 -6.34 -4.26 -6.14
C GLN A 92 -6.59 -4.26 -7.65
N ASP A 93 -6.19 -3.21 -8.34
CA ASP A 93 -6.65 -2.89 -9.70
C ASP A 93 -5.69 -3.35 -10.80
N ARG A 94 -4.38 -3.40 -10.49
CA ARG A 94 -3.35 -3.74 -11.48
C ARG A 94 -3.36 -5.22 -11.87
N SER A 95 -2.71 -5.49 -13.02
CA SER A 95 -2.47 -6.84 -13.50
C SER A 95 -1.69 -7.67 -12.47
N TYR A 96 -2.11 -8.91 -12.24
CA TYR A 96 -1.37 -9.87 -11.42
C TYR A 96 0.05 -10.09 -11.94
N LEU A 97 0.19 -10.25 -13.25
CA LEU A 97 1.50 -10.48 -13.88
C LEU A 97 2.45 -9.28 -13.68
N TYR A 98 1.92 -8.05 -13.76
CA TYR A 98 2.68 -6.85 -13.45
C TYR A 98 3.14 -6.81 -11.99
N LEU A 99 2.22 -7.04 -11.05
CA LEU A 99 2.52 -7.04 -9.62
C LEU A 99 3.47 -8.18 -9.23
N LEU A 100 3.39 -9.32 -9.93
CA LEU A 100 4.32 -10.43 -9.76
C LEU A 100 5.74 -10.03 -10.21
N ALA A 101 5.88 -9.44 -11.40
CA ALA A 101 7.16 -8.97 -11.90
C ALA A 101 7.78 -7.89 -11.00
N MET A 102 6.95 -7.02 -10.43
CA MET A 102 7.36 -5.91 -9.56
C MET A 102 7.33 -6.24 -8.06
N GLY A 103 7.17 -7.50 -7.68
CA GLY A 103 6.91 -7.92 -6.30
C GLY A 103 7.88 -7.33 -5.27
N TRP A 104 9.19 -7.35 -5.52
CA TRP A 104 10.20 -6.77 -4.65
C TRP A 104 10.13 -5.24 -4.57
N ASN A 105 9.80 -4.59 -5.68
CA ASN A 105 9.60 -3.15 -5.69
C ASN A 105 8.39 -2.75 -4.84
N ILE A 106 7.29 -3.50 -4.92
CA ILE A 106 6.09 -3.25 -4.11
C ILE A 106 6.40 -3.43 -2.61
N VAL A 107 7.15 -4.44 -2.23
CA VAL A 107 7.63 -4.63 -0.86
C VAL A 107 8.45 -3.42 -0.39
N TYR A 108 9.36 -2.94 -1.23
CA TYR A 108 10.14 -1.73 -0.94
C TYR A 108 9.25 -0.50 -0.77
N GLN A 109 8.22 -0.31 -1.61
CA GLN A 109 7.30 0.80 -1.52
C GLN A 109 6.48 0.78 -0.22
N PHE A 110 6.05 -0.39 0.27
CA PHE A 110 5.40 -0.49 1.57
C PHE A 110 6.31 -0.06 2.71
N ARG A 111 7.58 -0.49 2.70
CA ARG A 111 8.57 -0.07 3.70
C ARG A 111 8.81 1.43 3.67
N LYS A 112 8.95 1.99 2.47
CA LYS A 112 9.15 3.41 2.25
C LYS A 112 7.96 4.22 2.76
N ALA A 113 6.75 3.86 2.36
CA ALA A 113 5.52 4.53 2.77
C ALA A 113 5.35 4.52 4.30
N GLN A 114 5.59 3.38 4.94
CA GLN A 114 5.53 3.30 6.40
C GLN A 114 6.57 4.23 7.06
N SER A 115 7.82 4.16 6.60
CA SER A 115 8.90 4.99 7.16
C SER A 115 8.61 6.50 7.02
N GLU A 116 8.06 6.93 5.90
CA GLU A 116 7.68 8.33 5.69
C GLU A 116 6.55 8.75 6.62
N ILE A 117 5.49 7.93 6.75
CA ILE A 117 4.37 8.20 7.65
C ILE A 117 4.84 8.29 9.10
N ASP A 118 5.68 7.35 9.54
CA ASP A 118 6.23 7.33 10.90
C ASP A 118 7.10 8.56 11.18
N ASN A 119 7.89 9.00 10.21
CA ASN A 119 8.73 10.20 10.35
C ASN A 119 7.86 11.47 10.48
N TYR A 120 6.82 11.64 9.68
CA TYR A 120 5.92 12.78 9.79
C TYR A 120 5.08 12.74 11.07
N LEU A 121 4.66 11.55 11.50
CA LEU A 121 3.99 11.37 12.79
C LEU A 121 4.88 11.86 13.94
N ARG A 122 6.16 11.47 13.97
CA ARG A 122 7.14 11.94 14.97
C ARG A 122 7.27 13.46 14.94
N LEU A 123 7.33 14.05 13.76
CA LEU A 123 7.43 15.50 13.62
C LEU A 123 6.20 16.21 14.21
N VAL A 124 5.00 15.73 13.90
CA VAL A 124 3.74 16.23 14.49
C VAL A 124 3.78 16.15 16.02
N LEU A 125 4.24 15.04 16.59
CA LEU A 125 4.34 14.85 18.03
C LEU A 125 5.38 15.74 18.69
N LEU A 126 6.54 15.93 18.06
CA LEU A 126 7.59 16.82 18.56
C LEU A 126 7.13 18.28 18.63
N ILE A 127 6.39 18.75 17.63
CA ILE A 127 5.87 20.12 17.60
C ILE A 127 4.77 20.33 18.63
N THR A 128 3.94 19.33 18.87
CA THR A 128 2.85 19.44 19.86
C THR A 128 3.34 19.52 21.29
N LEU A 129 4.63 19.21 21.57
CA LEU A 129 5.22 19.20 22.92
C LEU A 129 4.31 18.49 23.95
N VAL A 130 3.64 17.43 23.49
CA VAL A 130 2.70 16.69 24.34
C VAL A 130 3.49 15.89 25.37
N ASP A 131 3.68 16.46 26.55
CA ASP A 131 4.30 15.78 27.70
C ASP A 131 3.30 14.84 28.39
N ASN A 132 2.63 14.02 27.60
CA ASN A 132 1.70 13.03 28.05
C ASN A 132 2.34 11.64 27.94
N ALA A 133 2.67 11.06 29.11
CA ALA A 133 3.28 9.72 29.17
C ALA A 133 2.52 8.68 28.34
N ARG A 134 1.18 8.72 28.35
CA ARG A 134 0.32 7.79 27.61
C ARG A 134 0.48 7.91 26.09
N ILE A 135 0.72 9.12 25.59
CA ILE A 135 0.96 9.35 24.15
C ILE A 135 2.37 8.86 23.79
N ARG A 136 3.34 9.08 24.66
CA ARG A 136 4.71 8.58 24.49
C ARG A 136 4.75 7.06 24.45
N ASP A 137 4.07 6.37 25.37
CA ASP A 137 3.99 4.91 25.40
C ASP A 137 3.35 4.35 24.11
N ARG A 138 2.32 5.02 23.57
CA ARG A 138 1.69 4.62 22.31
C ARG A 138 2.59 4.85 21.11
N LEU A 139 3.33 5.96 21.08
CA LEU A 139 4.31 6.20 20.02
C LEU A 139 5.38 5.11 20.03
N GLU A 140 5.92 4.79 21.21
CA GLU A 140 6.92 3.74 21.36
C GLU A 140 6.38 2.37 20.92
N TYR A 141 5.10 2.08 21.17
CA TYR A 141 4.45 0.88 20.68
C TYR A 141 4.35 0.86 19.14
N ILE A 142 3.96 1.97 18.51
CA ILE A 142 3.91 2.12 17.05
C ILE A 142 5.31 1.94 16.45
N GLU A 143 6.33 2.54 17.05
CA GLU A 143 7.72 2.42 16.59
C GLU A 143 8.29 1.00 16.70
N ARG A 144 7.84 0.23 17.68
CA ARG A 144 8.20 -1.18 17.84
C ARG A 144 7.46 -2.08 16.84
N ASP A 145 6.32 -1.64 16.32
CA ASP A 145 5.56 -2.36 15.30
C ASP A 145 6.23 -2.28 13.93
N GLN A 146 7.47 -2.79 13.85
CA GLN A 146 8.21 -2.91 12.60
C GLN A 146 7.57 -4.00 11.76
N CYS A 147 6.69 -3.59 10.86
CA CYS A 147 6.08 -4.51 9.91
C CYS A 147 7.13 -5.12 8.98
N GLU A 148 7.31 -6.43 9.07
CA GLU A 148 8.09 -7.16 8.08
C GLU A 148 7.27 -7.33 6.81
N TYR A 149 7.50 -6.45 5.84
CA TYR A 149 6.98 -6.62 4.50
C TYR A 149 7.83 -7.64 3.76
N SER A 150 7.20 -8.61 3.13
CA SER A 150 7.86 -9.67 2.38
C SER A 150 7.12 -9.95 1.09
N PHE A 151 7.85 -10.40 0.07
CA PHE A 151 7.22 -10.97 -1.10
C PHE A 151 6.66 -12.35 -0.73
N ASP A 152 5.42 -12.62 -1.10
CA ASP A 152 4.73 -13.86 -0.75
C ASP A 152 5.48 -15.06 -1.36
N GLU A 153 5.71 -16.11 -0.58
CA GLU A 153 6.46 -17.28 -1.03
C GLU A 153 5.76 -18.05 -2.16
N GLU A 154 4.43 -18.02 -2.20
CA GLU A 154 3.68 -18.62 -3.30
C GLU A 154 3.82 -17.80 -4.57
N ASP A 155 3.69 -16.48 -4.48
CA ASP A 155 3.89 -15.57 -5.61
C ASP A 155 5.34 -15.64 -6.12
N LYS A 156 6.33 -15.76 -5.22
CA LYS A 156 7.73 -15.95 -5.59
C LYS A 156 7.95 -17.24 -6.37
N LYS A 157 7.34 -18.36 -5.95
CA LYS A 157 7.41 -19.62 -6.70
C LYS A 157 6.79 -19.51 -8.08
N VAL A 158 5.66 -18.78 -8.20
CA VAL A 158 5.03 -18.51 -9.49
C VAL A 158 5.96 -17.64 -10.36
N GLN A 159 6.55 -16.60 -9.79
CA GLN A 159 7.51 -15.75 -10.48
C GLN A 159 8.72 -16.54 -11.00
N ASP A 160 9.33 -17.35 -10.14
CA ASP A 160 10.48 -18.19 -10.51
C ASP A 160 10.11 -19.20 -11.61
N ALA A 161 8.95 -19.83 -11.53
CA ALA A 161 8.46 -20.77 -12.56
C ALA A 161 8.19 -20.11 -13.92
N LEU A 162 7.83 -18.82 -13.95
CA LEU A 162 7.56 -18.09 -15.19
C LEU A 162 8.82 -17.48 -15.79
N LEU A 163 9.72 -16.95 -14.95
CA LEU A 163 10.93 -16.23 -15.41
C LEU A 163 12.13 -17.18 -15.62
N ASN A 164 12.21 -18.24 -14.82
CA ASN A 164 13.28 -19.23 -14.86
C ASN A 164 12.69 -20.64 -14.92
N PRO A 165 12.05 -21.04 -16.04
CA PRO A 165 11.40 -22.32 -16.15
C PRO A 165 12.39 -23.46 -15.99
N ASP A 166 12.24 -24.25 -14.94
CA ASP A 166 12.97 -25.48 -14.72
C ASP A 166 12.42 -26.56 -15.67
N PRO A 167 13.27 -27.46 -16.29
CA PRO A 167 12.81 -28.51 -17.17
C PRO A 167 11.68 -29.40 -16.60
N CYS A 168 11.61 -29.50 -15.28
CA CYS A 168 10.60 -30.29 -14.58
C CYS A 168 9.28 -29.51 -14.27
N THR A 169 9.30 -28.18 -14.42
CA THR A 169 8.15 -27.34 -14.09
C THR A 169 7.51 -26.82 -15.37
N ASN A 170 6.23 -27.16 -15.58
CA ASN A 170 5.48 -26.63 -16.72
C ASN A 170 4.88 -25.27 -16.35
N PRO A 171 5.40 -24.12 -16.89
CA PRO A 171 4.93 -22.78 -16.57
C PRO A 171 3.44 -22.58 -16.86
N THR A 172 2.91 -23.25 -17.89
CA THR A 172 1.50 -23.18 -18.27
C THR A 172 0.59 -23.75 -17.19
N ILE A 173 1.00 -24.83 -16.53
CA ILE A 173 0.22 -25.44 -15.44
C ILE A 173 0.19 -24.51 -14.22
N VAL A 174 1.33 -23.92 -13.89
CA VAL A 174 1.44 -22.98 -12.77
C VAL A 174 0.56 -21.76 -13.04
N LEU A 175 0.68 -21.16 -14.22
CA LEU A 175 -0.11 -20.01 -14.62
C LEU A 175 -1.61 -20.32 -14.64
N LYS A 176 -2.00 -21.48 -15.18
CA LYS A 176 -3.40 -21.92 -15.20
C LYS A 176 -3.98 -22.05 -13.79
N LYS A 177 -3.25 -22.67 -12.87
CA LYS A 177 -3.67 -22.80 -11.47
C LYS A 177 -3.85 -21.44 -10.81
N THR A 178 -2.90 -20.54 -11.00
CA THR A 178 -2.93 -19.20 -10.42
C THR A 178 -4.08 -18.36 -10.97
N LEU A 179 -4.26 -18.32 -12.29
CA LEU A 179 -5.35 -17.57 -12.91
C LEU A 179 -6.73 -18.15 -12.55
N SER A 180 -6.85 -19.48 -12.38
CA SER A 180 -8.10 -20.08 -11.90
C SER A 180 -8.45 -19.68 -10.46
N CYS A 181 -7.44 -19.44 -9.61
CA CYS A 181 -7.68 -18.91 -8.26
C CYS A 181 -8.08 -17.43 -8.27
N LEU A 182 -7.51 -16.64 -9.18
CA LEU A 182 -7.80 -15.20 -9.32
C LEU A 182 -9.16 -14.93 -9.99
N TYR A 183 -9.52 -15.77 -10.94
CA TYR A 183 -10.73 -15.66 -11.76
C TYR A 183 -11.54 -16.97 -11.73
N PRO A 184 -12.15 -17.34 -10.58
CA PRO A 184 -12.82 -18.63 -10.41
C PRO A 184 -14.00 -18.84 -11.37
N ASN A 185 -14.58 -17.75 -11.89
CA ASN A 185 -15.75 -17.77 -12.76
C ASN A 185 -15.43 -17.61 -14.25
N LEU A 186 -14.13 -17.53 -14.62
CA LEU A 186 -13.70 -17.36 -16.00
C LEU A 186 -12.92 -18.59 -16.48
N PRO A 187 -13.14 -19.05 -17.73
CA PRO A 187 -12.26 -20.02 -18.35
C PRO A 187 -10.85 -19.48 -18.51
N PHE A 188 -9.86 -20.36 -18.52
CA PHE A 188 -8.44 -19.99 -18.51
C PHE A 188 -8.06 -19.01 -19.62
N ASN A 189 -8.56 -19.24 -20.85
CA ASN A 189 -8.23 -18.38 -22.00
C ASN A 189 -8.73 -16.94 -21.81
N GLU A 190 -9.95 -16.78 -21.28
CA GLU A 190 -10.52 -15.45 -20.99
C GLU A 190 -9.78 -14.77 -19.82
N ALA A 191 -9.44 -15.52 -18.78
CA ALA A 191 -8.65 -15.03 -17.67
C ALA A 191 -7.26 -14.56 -18.13
N LEU A 192 -6.61 -15.32 -19.00
CA LEU A 192 -5.30 -14.99 -19.57
C LEU A 192 -5.39 -13.74 -20.46
N GLN A 193 -6.40 -13.66 -21.33
CA GLN A 193 -6.62 -12.50 -22.18
C GLN A 193 -6.82 -11.24 -21.33
N LYS A 194 -7.66 -11.31 -20.32
CA LYS A 194 -7.91 -10.18 -19.40
C LYS A 194 -6.66 -9.70 -18.68
N GLU A 195 -5.82 -10.64 -18.24
CA GLU A 195 -4.54 -10.29 -17.60
C GLU A 195 -3.54 -9.71 -18.60
N SER A 196 -3.51 -10.23 -19.83
CA SER A 196 -2.65 -9.71 -20.90
C SER A 196 -3.04 -8.27 -21.29
N GLU A 197 -4.33 -8.00 -21.41
CA GLU A 197 -4.85 -6.65 -21.70
C GLU A 197 -4.47 -5.67 -20.56
N LYS A 198 -4.65 -6.06 -19.29
CA LYS A 198 -4.23 -5.25 -18.15
C LYS A 198 -2.71 -5.02 -18.15
N LEU A 199 -1.92 -6.05 -18.41
CA LEU A 199 -0.47 -5.95 -18.45
C LEU A 199 -0.03 -4.99 -19.56
N GLN A 200 -0.65 -5.05 -20.73
CA GLN A 200 -0.35 -4.14 -21.84
C GLN A 200 -0.61 -2.69 -21.46
N VAL A 201 -1.74 -2.40 -20.83
CA VAL A 201 -2.06 -1.05 -20.32
C VAL A 201 -1.01 -0.56 -19.31
N GLU A 202 -0.51 -1.44 -18.44
CA GLU A 202 0.54 -1.05 -17.47
C GLU A 202 1.88 -0.78 -18.16
N LEU A 203 2.22 -1.54 -19.19
CA LEU A 203 3.45 -1.33 -19.97
C LEU A 203 3.42 -0.05 -20.81
N GLU A 204 2.26 0.33 -21.32
CA GLU A 204 2.08 1.60 -22.05
C GLU A 204 2.16 2.84 -21.13
N ARG A 205 1.92 2.66 -19.85
CA ARG A 205 2.00 3.72 -18.82
C ARG A 205 3.39 3.87 -18.18
N SER A 206 4.29 2.90 -18.40
CA SER A 206 5.64 2.88 -17.84
C SER A 206 6.63 3.65 -18.70
#